data_e11a1bbcc2264448e19d02f1f884efe4
#
_entry.id   e11a1bbcc2264448e19d02f1f884efe4
#
_cell.length_a   1.000
_cell.length_b   1.000
_cell.length_c   1.000
_cell.angle_alpha   90.00
_cell.angle_beta   90.00
_cell.angle_gamma   90.00
#
_symmetry.space_group_name_H-M   'P 1'
#
loop_
_entity.id
_entity.type
_entity.pdbx_description
1 polymer ?
#
loop_
_entity_poly.entity_id
_entity_poly.type
_entity_poly.pdbx_seq_one_letter_code
_entity_poly.pdbx_strand_id
1 'polypeptide(L)'
;AEDGLVIVDQHAAHERLVLERMRAAREGGAVARQALLMPEVVELDEPECDRIEGAAADLAGLGLEVERFGTTSILVRTVPAALGKTDIPGLLADLAGEIADLGGPLSLRDKLDLVAATIACHGSVRAGRVLSVAEMNALLREMEVTPRSGQCNHGRPTWVKLSNSEIEKLFGRK
;
A
#
# COMPACT_ATOMS: atom_id res chain seq x y z
N ALA A 1 -1.76 22.58 16.27
CA ALA A 1 -0.48 23.30 16.18
C ALA A 1 -0.66 24.70 16.80
N GLU A 2 0.41 25.36 17.25
CA GLU A 2 0.33 26.69 17.86
C GLU A 2 -0.27 27.75 16.93
N ASP A 3 -0.11 27.57 15.63
CA ASP A 3 -0.46 28.53 14.57
C ASP A 3 -1.58 28.06 13.63
N GLY A 4 -2.31 26.99 13.99
CA GLY A 4 -3.39 26.48 13.18
C GLY A 4 -3.76 25.02 13.45
N LEU A 5 -4.57 24.47 12.54
CA LEU A 5 -5.04 23.08 12.55
C LEU A 5 -4.32 22.29 11.46
N VAL A 6 -3.82 21.10 11.80
CA VAL A 6 -3.32 20.11 10.84
C VAL A 6 -4.31 18.96 10.78
N ILE A 7 -4.79 18.65 9.58
CA ILE A 7 -5.68 17.52 9.32
C ILE A 7 -4.89 16.49 8.53
N VAL A 8 -4.88 15.24 9.00
CA VAL A 8 -4.18 14.13 8.36
C VAL A 8 -5.19 13.10 7.88
N ASP A 9 -5.08 12.70 6.62
CA ASP A 9 -5.77 11.53 6.09
C ASP A 9 -5.00 10.28 6.54
N GLN A 10 -5.54 9.59 7.56
CA GLN A 10 -4.91 8.41 8.14
C GLN A 10 -4.72 7.28 7.14
N HIS A 11 -5.66 7.11 6.18
CA HIS A 11 -5.59 6.06 5.17
C HIS A 11 -4.46 6.33 4.18
N ALA A 12 -4.47 7.52 3.56
CA ALA A 12 -3.44 7.94 2.61
C ALA A 12 -2.04 7.99 3.24
N ALA A 13 -1.94 8.44 4.50
CA ALA A 13 -0.68 8.44 5.24
C ALA A 13 -0.17 7.01 5.47
N HIS A 14 -1.04 6.10 5.93
CA HIS A 14 -0.65 4.71 6.21
C HIS A 14 -0.23 3.97 4.94
N GLU A 15 -0.95 4.13 3.83
CA GLU A 15 -0.55 3.58 2.52
C GLU A 15 0.86 4.02 2.12
N ARG A 16 1.16 5.32 2.25
CA ARG A 16 2.49 5.84 1.94
C ARG A 16 3.56 5.24 2.85
N LEU A 17 3.31 5.13 4.15
CA LEU A 17 4.26 4.55 5.09
C LEU A 17 4.55 3.08 4.79
N VAL A 18 3.52 2.29 4.45
CA VAL A 18 3.69 0.88 4.05
C VAL A 18 4.55 0.79 2.79
N LEU A 19 4.26 1.61 1.76
CA LEU A 19 5.06 1.64 0.53
C LEU A 19 6.52 2.01 0.79
N GLU A 20 6.80 3.05 1.58
CA GLU A 20 8.18 3.46 1.86
C GLU A 20 8.93 2.40 2.69
N ARG A 21 8.27 1.69 3.61
CA ARG A 21 8.84 0.53 4.30
C ARG A 21 9.20 -0.60 3.31
N MET A 22 8.32 -0.91 2.36
CA MET A 22 8.58 -1.93 1.34
C MET A 22 9.75 -1.54 0.43
N ARG A 23 9.83 -0.27 0.04
CA ARG A 23 10.96 0.27 -0.74
C ARG A 23 12.27 0.15 0.01
N ALA A 24 12.32 0.59 1.26
CA ALA A 24 13.51 0.51 2.11
C ALA A 24 13.94 -0.95 2.34
N ALA A 25 12.99 -1.86 2.58
CA ALA A 25 13.27 -3.28 2.75
C ALA A 25 13.85 -3.91 1.46
N ARG A 26 13.31 -3.55 0.29
CA ARG A 26 13.82 -4.01 -1.01
C ARG A 26 15.26 -3.51 -1.27
N GLU A 27 15.55 -2.25 -0.95
CA GLU A 27 16.90 -1.69 -1.06
C GLU A 27 17.88 -2.36 -0.08
N GLY A 28 17.39 -2.79 1.09
CA GLY A 28 18.14 -3.56 2.10
C GLY A 28 18.31 -5.05 1.78
N GLY A 29 17.73 -5.54 0.67
CA GLY A 29 17.94 -6.88 0.12
C GLY A 29 16.81 -7.88 0.30
N ALA A 30 15.82 -7.66 1.19
CA ALA A 30 14.66 -8.54 1.31
C ALA A 30 13.47 -7.85 1.99
N VAL A 31 12.29 -7.99 1.38
CA VAL A 31 11.02 -7.63 2.03
C VAL A 31 10.63 -8.73 3.00
N ALA A 32 10.38 -8.35 4.26
CA ALA A 32 9.91 -9.30 5.26
C ALA A 32 8.56 -9.90 4.83
N ARG A 33 8.45 -11.24 4.90
CA ARG A 33 7.27 -11.99 4.49
C ARG A 33 6.69 -12.77 5.66
N GLN A 34 5.38 -12.95 5.63
CA GLN A 34 4.62 -13.74 6.58
C GLN A 34 4.04 -14.96 5.86
N ALA A 35 4.42 -16.16 6.30
CA ALA A 35 3.81 -17.38 5.81
C ALA A 35 2.36 -17.46 6.32
N LEU A 36 1.45 -17.87 5.45
CA LEU A 36 0.08 -18.19 5.82
C LEU A 36 0.07 -19.55 6.56
N LEU A 37 -0.73 -19.64 7.64
CA LEU A 37 -0.90 -20.91 8.36
C LEU A 37 -1.45 -22.02 7.45
N MET A 38 -2.35 -21.64 6.55
CA MET A 38 -2.82 -22.46 5.44
C MET A 38 -2.67 -21.63 4.18
N PRO A 39 -2.05 -22.18 3.12
CA PRO A 39 -2.04 -21.52 1.82
C PRO A 39 -3.47 -21.24 1.36
N GLU A 40 -3.69 -20.09 0.75
CA GLU A 40 -5.00 -19.66 0.27
C GLU A 40 -5.09 -19.86 -1.25
N VAL A 41 -6.15 -20.52 -1.69
CA VAL A 41 -6.46 -20.68 -3.12
C VAL A 41 -7.40 -19.57 -3.53
N VAL A 42 -6.99 -18.77 -4.52
CA VAL A 42 -7.75 -17.65 -5.06
C VAL A 42 -8.20 -17.98 -6.47
N GLU A 43 -9.51 -17.91 -6.71
CA GLU A 43 -10.09 -18.05 -8.05
C GLU A 43 -9.99 -16.72 -8.81
N LEU A 44 -9.45 -16.80 -10.02
CA LEU A 44 -9.28 -15.69 -10.97
C LEU A 44 -9.62 -16.22 -12.37
N ASP A 45 -9.82 -15.34 -13.34
CA ASP A 45 -9.90 -15.81 -14.72
C ASP A 45 -8.52 -16.27 -15.25
N GLU A 46 -8.54 -17.09 -16.33
CA GLU A 46 -7.31 -17.66 -16.88
C GLU A 46 -6.28 -16.57 -17.28
N PRO A 47 -6.67 -15.47 -18.00
CA PRO A 47 -5.75 -14.39 -18.31
C PRO A 47 -5.16 -13.66 -17.09
N GLU A 48 -5.92 -13.54 -16.00
CA GLU A 48 -5.43 -12.96 -14.73
C GLU A 48 -4.42 -13.90 -14.08
N CYS A 49 -4.72 -15.20 -14.05
CA CYS A 49 -3.78 -16.20 -13.57
C CYS A 49 -2.46 -16.18 -14.34
N ASP A 50 -2.51 -16.08 -15.68
CA ASP A 50 -1.31 -16.02 -16.52
C ASP A 50 -0.45 -14.79 -16.21
N ARG A 51 -1.10 -13.65 -15.96
CA ARG A 51 -0.39 -12.41 -15.57
C ARG A 51 0.29 -12.54 -14.21
N ILE A 52 -0.42 -13.07 -13.22
CA ILE A 52 0.13 -13.29 -11.86
C ILE A 52 1.28 -14.30 -11.90
N GLU A 53 1.12 -15.41 -12.60
CA GLU A 53 2.18 -16.42 -12.77
C GLU A 53 3.41 -15.83 -13.47
N GLY A 54 3.21 -15.05 -14.53
CA GLY A 54 4.30 -14.36 -15.24
C GLY A 54 5.07 -13.37 -14.37
N ALA A 55 4.43 -12.80 -13.34
CA ALA A 55 5.03 -11.87 -12.39
C ALA A 55 5.49 -12.54 -11.08
N ALA A 56 5.35 -13.86 -10.92
CA ALA A 56 5.58 -14.54 -9.63
C ALA A 56 6.96 -14.28 -9.03
N ALA A 57 8.01 -14.19 -9.84
CA ALA A 57 9.37 -13.89 -9.37
C ALA A 57 9.49 -12.47 -8.80
N ASP A 58 8.87 -11.49 -9.44
CA ASP A 58 8.84 -10.09 -9.01
C ASP A 58 8.01 -9.93 -7.72
N LEU A 59 6.86 -10.59 -7.67
CA LEU A 59 5.98 -10.63 -6.49
C LEU A 59 6.68 -11.29 -5.29
N ALA A 60 7.42 -12.37 -5.50
CA ALA A 60 8.23 -13.01 -4.46
C ALA A 60 9.30 -12.05 -3.91
N GLY A 61 9.91 -11.22 -4.75
CA GLY A 61 10.82 -10.13 -4.34
C GLY A 61 10.17 -9.08 -3.44
N LEU A 62 8.86 -8.91 -3.53
CA LEU A 62 8.04 -8.05 -2.69
C LEU A 62 7.43 -8.77 -1.48
N GLY A 63 7.74 -10.07 -1.27
CA GLY A 63 7.28 -10.87 -0.15
C GLY A 63 5.95 -11.59 -0.38
N LEU A 64 5.41 -11.55 -1.61
CA LEU A 64 4.19 -12.25 -2.01
C LEU A 64 4.55 -13.50 -2.84
N GLU A 65 4.50 -14.68 -2.22
CA GLU A 65 4.77 -15.95 -2.92
C GLU A 65 3.48 -16.55 -3.43
N VAL A 66 3.39 -16.65 -4.74
CA VAL A 66 2.26 -17.19 -5.48
C VAL A 66 2.68 -18.32 -6.40
N GLU A 67 1.78 -19.25 -6.66
CA GLU A 67 2.01 -20.43 -7.49
C GLU A 67 0.73 -20.75 -8.29
N ARG A 68 0.86 -21.09 -9.58
CA ARG A 68 -0.27 -21.59 -10.35
C ARG A 68 -0.78 -22.89 -9.76
N PHE A 69 -2.05 -22.97 -9.40
CA PHE A 69 -2.66 -24.14 -8.80
C PHE A 69 -3.62 -24.88 -9.75
N GLY A 70 -4.20 -24.16 -10.68
CA GLY A 70 -5.12 -24.67 -11.70
C GLY A 70 -5.26 -23.73 -12.88
N THR A 71 -6.18 -23.98 -13.79
CA THR A 71 -6.42 -23.12 -14.96
C THR A 71 -6.88 -21.73 -14.53
N THR A 72 -7.74 -21.67 -13.51
CA THR A 72 -8.39 -20.45 -13.00
C THR A 72 -8.10 -20.21 -11.52
N SER A 73 -6.96 -20.67 -11.00
CA SER A 73 -6.64 -20.52 -9.59
C SER A 73 -5.16 -20.34 -9.32
N ILE A 74 -4.87 -19.49 -8.33
CA ILE A 74 -3.54 -19.18 -7.79
C ILE A 74 -3.50 -19.58 -6.32
N LEU A 75 -2.45 -20.27 -5.91
CA LEU A 75 -2.14 -20.59 -4.52
C LEU A 75 -1.21 -19.51 -3.96
N VAL A 76 -1.61 -18.91 -2.84
CA VAL A 76 -0.81 -17.92 -2.10
C VAL A 76 -0.22 -18.59 -0.86
N ARG A 77 1.11 -18.54 -0.69
CA ARG A 77 1.84 -19.14 0.43
C ARG A 77 2.30 -18.12 1.46
N THR A 78 2.77 -16.97 0.99
CA THR A 78 3.24 -15.88 1.85
C THR A 78 2.71 -14.54 1.38
N VAL A 79 2.59 -13.60 2.31
CA VAL A 79 2.28 -12.19 2.04
C VAL A 79 3.34 -11.30 2.68
N PRO A 80 3.55 -10.07 2.18
CA PRO A 80 4.42 -9.11 2.84
C PRO A 80 3.99 -8.90 4.29
N ALA A 81 4.91 -9.00 5.25
CA ALA A 81 4.60 -8.86 6.68
C ALA A 81 4.02 -7.48 7.04
N ALA A 82 4.33 -6.46 6.23
CA ALA A 82 3.82 -5.11 6.41
C ALA A 82 2.31 -4.97 6.17
N LEU A 83 1.67 -5.93 5.48
CA LEU A 83 0.23 -5.88 5.15
C LEU A 83 -0.67 -6.24 6.35
N GLY A 84 -0.17 -7.03 7.31
CA GLY A 84 -1.00 -7.56 8.39
C GLY A 84 -2.16 -8.40 7.86
N LYS A 85 -3.38 -8.15 8.36
CA LYS A 85 -4.58 -8.85 7.90
C LYS A 85 -5.11 -8.21 6.63
N THR A 86 -4.97 -8.90 5.50
CA THR A 86 -5.33 -8.39 4.17
C THR A 86 -6.38 -9.27 3.48
N ASP A 87 -7.11 -8.67 2.53
CA ASP A 87 -8.00 -9.36 1.60
C ASP A 87 -7.16 -9.90 0.43
N ILE A 88 -6.76 -11.17 0.50
CA ILE A 88 -5.87 -11.78 -0.49
C ILE A 88 -6.54 -11.91 -1.87
N PRO A 89 -7.82 -12.33 -1.99
CA PRO A 89 -8.49 -12.35 -3.28
C PRO A 89 -8.56 -10.97 -3.96
N GLY A 90 -8.96 -9.94 -3.22
CA GLY A 90 -8.98 -8.57 -3.73
C GLY A 90 -7.59 -8.07 -4.14
N LEU A 91 -6.56 -8.39 -3.35
CA LEU A 91 -5.17 -8.06 -3.68
C LEU A 91 -4.73 -8.67 -5.02
N LEU A 92 -4.99 -9.96 -5.25
CA LEU A 92 -4.58 -10.62 -6.49
C LEU A 92 -5.35 -10.10 -7.71
N ALA A 93 -6.64 -9.80 -7.58
CA ALA A 93 -7.45 -9.21 -8.65
C ALA A 93 -6.90 -7.82 -9.05
N ASP A 94 -6.62 -6.95 -8.07
CA ASP A 94 -6.06 -5.62 -8.33
C ASP A 94 -4.65 -5.69 -8.91
N LEU A 95 -3.80 -6.63 -8.45
CA LEU A 95 -2.48 -6.87 -9.03
C LEU A 95 -2.57 -7.36 -10.48
N ALA A 96 -3.48 -8.26 -10.80
CA ALA A 96 -3.67 -8.73 -12.17
C ALA A 96 -4.11 -7.61 -13.11
N GLY A 97 -4.96 -6.68 -12.63
CA GLY A 97 -5.34 -5.46 -13.33
C GLY A 97 -4.16 -4.52 -13.54
N GLU A 98 -3.42 -4.21 -12.48
CA GLU A 98 -2.22 -3.34 -12.55
C GLU A 98 -1.17 -3.88 -13.53
N ILE A 99 -0.89 -5.19 -13.47
CA ILE A 99 0.07 -5.84 -14.38
C ILE A 99 -0.40 -5.75 -15.84
N ALA A 100 -1.70 -5.84 -16.11
CA ALA A 100 -2.25 -5.66 -17.45
C ALA A 100 -1.97 -4.26 -17.99
N ASP A 101 -2.09 -3.23 -17.16
CA ASP A 101 -1.87 -1.82 -17.52
C ASP A 101 -0.38 -1.48 -17.69
N LEU A 102 0.52 -2.27 -17.11
CA LEU A 102 1.98 -2.07 -17.17
C LEU A 102 2.63 -2.47 -18.51
N GLY A 103 1.85 -2.77 -19.54
CA GLY A 103 2.34 -3.13 -20.89
C GLY A 103 3.15 -2.04 -21.62
N GLY A 104 3.31 -0.84 -21.04
CA GLY A 104 4.05 0.30 -21.58
C GLY A 104 5.56 0.27 -21.33
N PRO A 105 6.33 1.25 -21.85
CA PRO A 105 7.80 1.33 -21.79
C PRO A 105 8.35 1.79 -20.43
N LEU A 106 7.76 1.31 -19.32
CA LEU A 106 8.23 1.60 -17.98
C LEU A 106 9.47 0.78 -17.63
N SER A 107 10.38 1.35 -16.84
CA SER A 107 11.50 0.58 -16.32
C SER A 107 11.01 -0.51 -15.34
N LEU A 108 11.79 -1.58 -15.17
CA LEU A 108 11.48 -2.63 -14.18
C LEU A 108 11.28 -2.04 -12.78
N ARG A 109 12.08 -1.03 -12.41
CA ARG A 109 11.97 -0.34 -11.13
C ARG A 109 10.60 0.34 -10.97
N ASP A 110 10.15 1.06 -12.01
CA ASP A 110 8.87 1.77 -11.98
C ASP A 110 7.70 0.77 -11.90
N LYS A 111 7.77 -0.33 -12.63
CA LYS A 111 6.78 -1.42 -12.57
C LYS A 111 6.69 -2.01 -11.17
N LEU A 112 7.82 -2.34 -10.55
CA LEU A 112 7.88 -2.86 -9.18
C LEU A 112 7.37 -1.84 -8.16
N ASP A 113 7.59 -0.56 -8.37
CA ASP A 113 7.08 0.50 -7.48
C ASP A 113 5.56 0.64 -7.57
N LEU A 114 4.95 0.49 -8.76
CA LEU A 114 3.50 0.48 -8.94
C LEU A 114 2.86 -0.75 -8.28
N VAL A 115 3.40 -1.94 -8.55
CA VAL A 115 2.96 -3.18 -7.89
C VAL A 115 3.07 -3.08 -6.37
N ALA A 116 4.19 -2.54 -5.85
CA ALA A 116 4.36 -2.32 -4.41
C ALA A 116 3.35 -1.31 -3.84
N ALA A 117 2.96 -0.29 -4.62
CA ALA A 117 1.92 0.66 -4.21
C ALA A 117 0.55 -0.02 -4.10
N THR A 118 0.18 -0.86 -5.07
CA THR A 118 -1.05 -1.67 -5.04
C THR A 118 -1.07 -2.59 -3.82
N ILE A 119 0.03 -3.29 -3.55
CA ILE A 119 0.19 -4.12 -2.35
C ILE A 119 0.02 -3.27 -1.08
N ALA A 120 0.63 -2.09 -1.00
CA ALA A 120 0.55 -1.21 0.17
C ALA A 120 -0.87 -0.72 0.45
N CYS A 121 -1.69 -0.47 -0.59
CA CYS A 121 -3.10 -0.10 -0.44
C CYS A 121 -3.90 -1.19 0.29
N HIS A 122 -3.64 -2.47 0.01
CA HIS A 122 -4.30 -3.59 0.68
C HIS A 122 -3.87 -3.80 2.13
N GLY A 123 -2.67 -3.35 2.51
CA GLY A 123 -2.16 -3.39 3.88
C GLY A 123 -2.54 -2.19 4.74
N SER A 124 -3.21 -1.20 4.16
CA SER A 124 -3.49 0.03 4.89
C SER A 124 -4.69 -0.08 5.84
N VAL A 125 -4.71 0.80 6.83
CA VAL A 125 -5.87 0.94 7.73
C VAL A 125 -7.09 1.31 6.89
N ARG A 126 -8.13 0.46 6.90
CA ARG A 126 -9.37 0.71 6.13
C ARG A 126 -9.94 2.07 6.47
N ALA A 127 -10.41 2.80 5.45
CA ALA A 127 -11.11 4.06 5.64
C ALA A 127 -12.28 3.88 6.62
N GLY A 128 -12.39 4.77 7.60
CA GLY A 128 -13.43 4.71 8.64
C GLY A 128 -13.03 3.92 9.91
N ARG A 129 -11.88 3.26 9.99
CA ARG A 129 -11.38 2.73 11.26
C ARG A 129 -10.99 3.90 12.17
N VAL A 130 -11.52 3.90 13.39
CA VAL A 130 -11.12 4.85 14.42
C VAL A 130 -9.81 4.37 15.06
N LEU A 131 -8.76 5.17 14.95
CA LEU A 131 -7.50 4.93 15.64
C LEU A 131 -7.58 5.36 17.09
N SER A 132 -6.94 4.61 17.98
CA SER A 132 -6.66 5.08 19.35
C SER A 132 -5.67 6.24 19.33
N VAL A 133 -5.64 7.03 20.40
CA VAL A 133 -4.66 8.15 20.53
C VAL A 133 -3.23 7.66 20.41
N ALA A 134 -2.91 6.48 20.92
CA ALA A 134 -1.58 5.89 20.79
C ALA A 134 -1.24 5.56 19.32
N GLU A 135 -2.17 5.00 18.56
CA GLU A 135 -2.00 4.72 17.13
C GLU A 135 -1.88 6.01 16.31
N MET A 136 -2.70 7.04 16.62
CA MET A 136 -2.58 8.35 15.97
C MET A 136 -1.19 8.96 16.18
N ASN A 137 -0.69 8.95 17.42
CA ASN A 137 0.63 9.46 17.72
C ASN A 137 1.74 8.65 17.03
N ALA A 138 1.64 7.31 16.99
CA ALA A 138 2.58 6.46 16.29
C ALA A 138 2.63 6.80 14.79
N LEU A 139 1.46 6.94 14.15
CA LEU A 139 1.34 7.34 12.74
C LEU A 139 2.04 8.68 12.48
N LEU A 140 1.76 9.71 13.31
CA LEU A 140 2.35 11.04 13.14
C LEU A 140 3.87 11.01 13.30
N ARG A 141 4.39 10.30 14.32
CA ARG A 141 5.84 10.16 14.53
C ARG A 141 6.52 9.44 13.37
N GLU A 142 5.88 8.43 12.81
CA GLU A 142 6.42 7.75 11.65
C GLU A 142 6.41 8.64 10.41
N MET A 143 5.34 9.43 10.20
CA MET A 143 5.29 10.41 9.11
C MET A 143 6.41 11.45 9.19
N GLU A 144 6.80 11.89 10.41
CA GLU A 144 7.88 12.88 10.63
C GLU A 144 9.23 12.39 10.10
N VAL A 145 9.50 11.08 10.18
CA VAL A 145 10.79 10.49 9.81
C VAL A 145 10.79 9.80 8.46
N THR A 146 9.60 9.57 7.88
CA THR A 146 9.48 8.86 6.60
C THR A 146 9.57 9.84 5.42
N PRO A 147 10.48 9.62 4.46
CA PRO A 147 10.54 10.42 3.25
C PRO A 147 9.21 10.41 2.49
N ARG A 148 8.86 11.56 1.90
CA ARG A 148 7.66 11.72 1.07
C ARG A 148 6.33 11.40 1.76
N SER A 149 6.28 11.30 3.08
CA SER A 149 5.06 11.04 3.84
C SER A 149 3.95 12.08 3.63
N GLY A 150 4.30 13.27 3.14
CA GLY A 150 3.34 14.34 2.81
C GLY A 150 2.51 14.13 1.55
N GLN A 151 2.76 13.07 0.77
CA GLN A 151 2.00 12.73 -0.44
C GLN A 151 1.64 11.25 -0.45
N CYS A 152 0.40 10.91 -0.83
CA CYS A 152 -0.03 9.53 -1.03
C CYS A 152 0.61 8.92 -2.30
N ASN A 153 0.35 7.63 -2.56
CA ASN A 153 0.86 6.91 -3.73
C ASN A 153 0.39 7.54 -5.06
N HIS A 154 -0.74 8.24 -5.05
CA HIS A 154 -1.33 8.92 -6.20
C HIS A 154 -0.97 10.42 -6.30
N GLY A 155 0.00 10.90 -5.48
CA GLY A 155 0.46 12.29 -5.48
C GLY A 155 -0.44 13.28 -4.74
N ARG A 156 -1.53 12.83 -4.10
CA ARG A 156 -2.40 13.71 -3.30
C ARG A 156 -1.77 13.97 -1.93
N PRO A 157 -2.01 15.16 -1.31
CA PRO A 157 -1.50 15.43 0.02
C PRO A 157 -2.10 14.46 1.04
N THR A 158 -1.27 13.94 1.94
CA THR A 158 -1.69 13.10 3.06
C THR A 158 -2.07 13.93 4.29
N TRP A 159 -1.73 15.20 4.30
CA TRP A 159 -2.12 16.16 5.32
C TRP A 159 -2.26 17.56 4.74
N VAL A 160 -3.06 18.37 5.39
CA VAL A 160 -3.25 19.79 5.08
C VAL A 160 -3.15 20.61 6.36
N LYS A 161 -2.64 21.84 6.24
CA LYS A 161 -2.59 22.79 7.35
C LYS A 161 -3.51 23.96 7.03
N LEU A 162 -4.34 24.33 8.00
CA LEU A 162 -5.15 25.54 7.99
C LEU A 162 -4.59 26.47 9.06
N SER A 163 -4.12 27.63 8.66
CA SER A 163 -3.70 28.68 9.61
C SER A 163 -4.90 29.24 10.38
N ASN A 164 -4.66 29.83 11.54
CA ASN A 164 -5.70 30.49 12.32
C ASN A 164 -6.47 31.52 11.49
N SER A 165 -5.78 32.28 10.63
CA SER A 165 -6.42 33.27 9.74
C SER A 165 -7.30 32.63 8.67
N GLU A 166 -6.95 31.45 8.15
CA GLU A 166 -7.81 30.72 7.20
C GLU A 166 -9.03 30.15 7.89
N ILE A 167 -8.86 29.64 9.14
CA ILE A 167 -9.98 29.17 9.96
C ILE A 167 -10.94 30.34 10.27
N GLU A 168 -10.41 31.49 10.68
CA GLU A 168 -11.23 32.69 10.94
C GLU A 168 -12.04 33.14 9.71
N LYS A 169 -11.45 33.08 8.52
CA LYS A 169 -12.14 33.37 7.25
C LYS A 169 -13.31 32.44 6.99
N LEU A 170 -13.22 31.16 7.35
CA LEU A 170 -14.33 30.20 7.22
C LEU A 170 -15.56 30.60 8.06
N PHE A 171 -15.33 31.34 9.15
CA PHE A 171 -16.39 31.90 10.00
C PHE A 171 -16.75 33.35 9.67
N GLY A 172 -16.31 33.86 8.52
CA GLY A 172 -16.59 35.24 8.09
C GLY A 172 -15.89 36.32 8.95
N ARG A 173 -14.83 35.93 9.68
CA ARG A 173 -14.00 36.87 10.44
C ARG A 173 -12.82 37.32 9.57
N LYS A 174 -12.49 38.62 9.67
CA LYS A 174 -11.36 39.23 8.91
C LYS A 174 -10.06 38.97 9.62
#